data_6fb81eda5db8e36561758dfc725910bc
#
_entry.id   6fb81eda5db8e36561758dfc725910bc
#
_cell.length_a   1.000
_cell.length_b   1.000
_cell.length_c   1.000
_cell.angle_alpha   90.00
_cell.angle_beta   90.00
_cell.angle_gamma   90.00
#
_symmetry.space_group_name_H-M   'P 1'
#
loop_
_entity.id
_entity.type
_entity.pdbx_description
1 polymer ?
#
loop_
_entity_poly.entity_id
_entity_poly.type
_entity_poly.pdbx_seq_one_letter_code
_entity_poly.pdbx_strand_id
1 'polypeptide(L)'
;MFEVNVASVGSVNVVSSDNGGLSNDQIADMAASKIIYISDEAPEPIRLQAEAFKDRVRNLVQYYVELARKEERATICAKVREAGQHQLADAIGRL
;
A
#
# COMPACT_ATOMS: atom_id res chain seq x y z
N MET A 1 -7.10 -15.04 7.32
CA MET A 1 -7.08 -14.26 6.44
C MET A 1 -8.13 -13.32 6.19
N PHE A 2 -7.78 -12.20 5.79
CA PHE A 2 -8.73 -11.14 5.59
C PHE A 2 -8.95 -10.83 4.12
N GLU A 3 -8.35 -11.61 3.27
CA GLU A 3 -8.45 -11.36 1.86
C GLU A 3 -9.87 -11.36 1.36
N VAL A 4 -10.70 -12.12 2.00
CA VAL A 4 -12.09 -12.19 1.60
C VAL A 4 -12.78 -10.85 1.76
N ASN A 5 -12.47 -10.17 2.85
CA ASN A 5 -13.10 -8.89 3.09
C ASN A 5 -12.66 -7.84 2.10
N VAL A 6 -11.42 -7.93 1.65
CA VAL A 6 -10.95 -6.98 0.67
C VAL A 6 -11.75 -7.09 -0.61
N ALA A 7 -12.03 -8.31 -1.02
CA ALA A 7 -12.79 -8.51 -2.24
C ALA A 7 -14.21 -7.99 -2.13
N SER A 8 -14.76 -7.95 -0.93
CA SER A 8 -16.13 -7.51 -0.75
C SER A 8 -16.26 -6.01 -0.58
N VAL A 9 -15.15 -5.29 -0.53
CA VAL A 9 -15.19 -3.85 -0.37
C VAL A 9 -15.18 -3.20 -1.73
N GLY A 10 -16.36 -2.81 -2.20
CA GLY A 10 -16.48 -2.20 -3.50
C GLY A 10 -16.04 -3.18 -4.58
N SER A 11 -15.56 -2.65 -5.67
CA SER A 11 -15.20 -3.47 -6.82
C SER A 11 -13.70 -3.59 -7.00
N VAL A 12 -12.95 -3.39 -5.95
CA VAL A 12 -11.51 -3.50 -6.05
C VAL A 12 -11.09 -4.95 -6.05
N ASN A 13 -10.30 -5.31 -7.04
CA ASN A 13 -9.71 -6.64 -7.10
C ASN A 13 -8.28 -6.53 -6.60
N VAL A 14 -7.96 -7.35 -5.63
CA VAL A 14 -6.59 -7.39 -5.12
C VAL A 14 -5.87 -8.51 -5.85
N VAL A 15 -4.85 -8.15 -6.59
CA VAL A 15 -4.07 -9.11 -7.35
C VAL A 15 -2.66 -9.12 -6.79
N SER A 16 -2.21 -10.29 -6.37
CA SER A 16 -0.85 -10.46 -5.88
C SER A 16 -0.04 -11.12 -6.95
N SER A 17 1.20 -10.71 -7.08
CA SER A 17 2.09 -11.41 -7.97
C SER A 17 2.59 -12.67 -7.29
N ASP A 18 3.10 -13.61 -8.07
CA ASP A 18 3.61 -14.86 -7.54
C ASP A 18 4.87 -14.65 -6.72
N ASN A 19 5.65 -13.62 -7.01
CA ASN A 19 6.94 -13.41 -6.39
C ASN A 19 6.98 -12.27 -5.41
N GLY A 20 5.83 -11.83 -4.99
CA GLY A 20 5.75 -10.74 -4.03
C GLY A 20 4.37 -10.17 -4.04
N GLY A 21 4.16 -9.13 -3.32
CA GLY A 21 2.87 -8.50 -3.24
C GLY A 21 2.78 -7.28 -4.14
N LEU A 22 1.75 -6.53 -3.93
CA LEU A 22 1.57 -5.27 -4.62
C LEU A 22 2.66 -4.29 -4.18
N SER A 23 3.05 -3.41 -5.09
CA SER A 23 4.02 -2.38 -4.76
C SER A 23 3.36 -1.29 -3.92
N ASN A 24 4.19 -0.46 -3.29
CA ASN A 24 3.66 0.66 -2.51
C ASN A 24 2.85 1.59 -3.39
N ASP A 25 3.30 1.82 -4.62
CA ASP A 25 2.58 2.66 -5.56
C ASP A 25 1.20 2.08 -5.89
N GLN A 26 1.14 0.78 -6.13
CA GLN A 26 -0.13 0.13 -6.44
C GLN A 26 -1.11 0.23 -5.28
N ILE A 27 -0.62 0.01 -4.07
CA ILE A 27 -1.47 0.10 -2.88
C ILE A 27 -1.97 1.53 -2.70
N ALA A 28 -1.08 2.51 -2.89
CA ALA A 28 -1.45 3.90 -2.73
C ALA A 28 -2.48 4.33 -3.77
N ASP A 29 -2.32 3.88 -5.02
CA ASP A 29 -3.28 4.19 -6.07
C ASP A 29 -4.64 3.59 -5.78
N MET A 30 -4.66 2.35 -5.30
CA MET A 30 -5.92 1.70 -4.97
C MET A 30 -6.63 2.43 -3.83
N ALA A 31 -5.88 2.81 -2.79
CA ALA A 31 -6.46 3.50 -1.66
C ALA A 31 -6.99 4.87 -2.05
N ALA A 32 -6.19 5.64 -2.80
CA ALA A 32 -6.62 6.97 -3.20
C ALA A 32 -7.86 6.91 -4.08
N SER A 33 -7.95 5.90 -4.94
CA SER A 33 -9.10 5.73 -5.82
C SER A 33 -10.37 5.38 -5.04
N LYS A 34 -10.22 4.72 -3.90
CA LYS A 34 -11.38 4.42 -3.06
C LYS A 34 -11.77 5.61 -2.19
N ILE A 35 -10.81 6.43 -1.82
CA ILE A 35 -11.07 7.58 -0.97
C ILE A 35 -11.70 8.70 -1.77
N ILE A 36 -11.24 8.93 -3.00
CA ILE A 36 -11.66 10.07 -3.80
C ILE A 36 -12.12 9.59 -5.16
N TYR A 37 -13.40 9.87 -5.45
CA TYR A 37 -13.96 9.62 -6.77
C TYR A 37 -14.14 10.96 -7.47
N ILE A 38 -13.65 11.07 -8.68
CA ILE A 38 -13.75 12.28 -9.47
C ILE A 38 -14.66 12.00 -10.65
N SER A 39 -15.78 12.71 -10.68
CA SER A 39 -16.75 12.53 -11.76
C SER A 39 -16.22 13.15 -13.07
N ASP A 40 -16.41 12.42 -14.16
CA ASP A 40 -16.05 12.94 -15.48
C ASP A 40 -16.90 14.15 -15.85
N GLU A 41 -18.05 14.30 -15.21
CA GLU A 41 -18.94 15.40 -15.50
C GLU A 41 -18.69 16.64 -14.67
N ALA A 42 -17.72 16.59 -13.76
CA ALA A 42 -17.39 17.75 -12.97
C ALA A 42 -16.79 18.85 -13.84
N PRO A 43 -17.10 20.12 -13.55
CA PRO A 43 -16.48 21.22 -14.29
C PRO A 43 -14.97 21.16 -14.14
N GLU A 44 -14.28 21.61 -15.19
CA GLU A 44 -12.83 21.45 -15.24
C GLU A 44 -12.09 22.02 -14.02
N PRO A 45 -12.39 23.25 -13.55
CA PRO A 45 -11.66 23.77 -12.40
C PRO A 45 -11.82 22.90 -11.16
N ILE A 46 -13.03 22.36 -10.95
CA ILE A 46 -13.29 21.49 -9.81
C ILE A 46 -12.57 20.17 -9.98
N ARG A 47 -12.60 19.63 -11.20
CA ARG A 47 -11.93 18.36 -11.47
C ARG A 47 -10.43 18.47 -11.26
N LEU A 48 -9.82 19.58 -11.69
CA LEU A 48 -8.39 19.77 -11.51
C LEU A 48 -8.00 19.88 -10.04
N GLN A 49 -8.82 20.57 -9.24
CA GLN A 49 -8.57 20.64 -7.81
C GLN A 49 -8.70 19.29 -7.15
N ALA A 50 -9.70 18.52 -7.56
CA ALA A 50 -9.91 17.20 -6.98
C ALA A 50 -8.76 16.26 -7.33
N GLU A 51 -8.24 16.37 -8.56
CA GLU A 51 -7.12 15.55 -8.97
C GLU A 51 -5.86 15.90 -8.18
N ALA A 52 -5.63 17.19 -7.96
CA ALA A 52 -4.48 17.61 -7.17
C ALA A 52 -4.59 17.13 -5.73
N PHE A 53 -5.79 17.16 -5.17
CA PHE A 53 -6.00 16.67 -3.82
C PHE A 53 -5.81 15.17 -3.75
N LYS A 54 -6.30 14.46 -4.77
CA LYS A 54 -6.14 13.01 -4.83
C LYS A 54 -4.67 12.62 -4.89
N ASP A 55 -3.87 13.37 -5.63
CA ASP A 55 -2.45 13.11 -5.70
C ASP A 55 -1.78 13.27 -4.34
N ARG A 56 -2.19 14.27 -3.57
CA ARG A 56 -1.64 14.45 -2.23
C ARG A 56 -2.03 13.33 -1.30
N VAL A 57 -3.28 12.87 -1.40
CA VAL A 57 -3.74 11.74 -0.60
C VAL A 57 -2.94 10.49 -0.97
N ARG A 58 -2.76 10.28 -2.27
CA ARG A 58 -1.99 9.13 -2.75
C ARG A 58 -0.56 9.14 -2.20
N ASN A 59 0.08 10.30 -2.26
CA ASN A 59 1.45 10.41 -1.77
C ASN A 59 1.54 10.17 -0.27
N LEU A 60 0.54 10.65 0.46
CA LEU A 60 0.51 10.43 1.90
C LEU A 60 0.31 8.95 2.22
N VAL A 61 -0.60 8.30 1.52
CA VAL A 61 -0.82 6.87 1.72
C VAL A 61 0.45 6.09 1.40
N GLN A 62 1.12 6.45 0.31
CA GLN A 62 2.35 5.77 -0.07
C GLN A 62 3.40 5.88 1.01
N TYR A 63 3.53 7.05 1.61
CA TYR A 63 4.49 7.27 2.68
C TYR A 63 4.22 6.36 3.86
N TYR A 64 2.96 6.26 4.28
CA TYR A 64 2.63 5.44 5.45
C TYR A 64 2.63 3.95 5.13
N VAL A 65 2.35 3.56 3.91
CA VAL A 65 2.51 2.16 3.50
C VAL A 65 3.97 1.78 3.57
N GLU A 66 4.85 2.64 3.09
CA GLU A 66 6.28 2.38 3.14
C GLU A 66 6.77 2.29 4.59
N LEU A 67 6.28 3.19 5.44
CA LEU A 67 6.65 3.17 6.84
C LEU A 67 6.19 1.89 7.51
N ALA A 68 4.94 1.48 7.25
CA ALA A 68 4.39 0.27 7.85
C ALA A 68 5.19 -0.96 7.43
N ARG A 69 5.60 -1.01 6.17
CA ARG A 69 6.38 -2.14 5.67
C ARG A 69 7.76 -2.19 6.31
N LYS A 70 8.37 -1.04 6.49
CA LYS A 70 9.68 -0.99 7.15
C LYS A 70 9.58 -1.43 8.61
N GLU A 71 8.53 -0.99 9.30
CA GLU A 71 8.34 -1.35 10.69
C GLU A 71 8.08 -2.83 10.84
N GLU A 72 7.26 -3.38 9.96
CA GLU A 72 6.98 -4.81 10.01
C GLU A 72 8.22 -5.63 9.69
N ARG A 73 9.03 -5.19 8.72
CA ARG A 73 10.27 -5.88 8.39
C ARG A 73 11.22 -5.90 9.57
N ALA A 74 11.29 -4.78 10.29
CA ALA A 74 12.14 -4.72 11.48
C ALA A 74 11.66 -5.71 12.54
N THR A 75 10.34 -5.82 12.70
CA THR A 75 9.77 -6.76 13.65
C THR A 75 10.09 -8.20 13.27
N ILE A 76 9.95 -8.51 11.98
CA ILE A 76 10.24 -9.85 11.49
C ILE A 76 11.71 -10.18 11.68
N CYS A 77 12.59 -9.24 11.37
CA CYS A 77 14.03 -9.44 11.56
C CYS A 77 14.37 -9.72 13.02
N ALA A 78 13.74 -8.99 13.94
CA ALA A 78 13.98 -9.20 15.35
C ALA A 78 13.54 -10.59 15.78
N LYS A 79 12.38 -11.04 15.31
CA LYS A 79 11.87 -12.36 15.67
C LYS A 79 12.74 -13.47 15.10
N VAL A 80 13.18 -13.32 13.87
CA VAL A 80 14.05 -14.30 13.23
C VAL A 80 15.39 -14.35 13.94
N ARG A 81 15.91 -13.21 14.36
CA ARG A 81 17.17 -13.15 15.07
C ARG A 81 17.07 -13.80 16.44
N GLU A 82 15.94 -13.58 17.13
CA GLU A 82 15.69 -14.24 18.42
C GLU A 82 15.65 -15.76 18.27
N ALA A 83 15.23 -16.24 17.10
CA ALA A 83 15.23 -17.67 16.84
C ALA A 83 16.60 -18.22 16.47
N GLY A 84 17.63 -17.36 16.48
CA GLY A 84 19.00 -17.80 16.21
C GLY A 84 19.36 -17.79 14.74
N GLN A 85 18.51 -17.29 13.87
CA GLN A 85 18.75 -17.29 12.43
C GLN A 85 19.32 -15.94 11.99
N HIS A 86 20.53 -15.66 12.41
CA HIS A 86 21.11 -14.32 12.22
C HIS A 86 21.34 -13.98 10.76
N GLN A 87 21.83 -14.94 9.97
CA GLN A 87 22.05 -14.68 8.56
C GLN A 87 20.76 -14.43 7.82
N LEU A 88 19.73 -15.18 8.17
CA LEU A 88 18.43 -15.00 7.56
C LEU A 88 17.85 -13.64 7.93
N ALA A 89 18.00 -13.24 9.20
CA ALA A 89 17.52 -11.94 9.64
C ALA A 89 18.22 -10.82 8.87
N ASP A 90 19.54 -10.95 8.66
CA ASP A 90 20.27 -9.96 7.90
C ASP A 90 19.80 -9.86 6.46
N ALA A 91 19.49 -11.02 5.86
CA ALA A 91 18.97 -11.04 4.48
C ALA A 91 17.63 -10.34 4.40
N ILE A 92 16.75 -10.59 5.36
CA ILE A 92 15.44 -9.95 5.38
C ILE A 92 15.60 -8.44 5.58
N GLY A 93 16.52 -8.03 6.43
CA GLY A 93 16.72 -6.61 6.69
C GLY A 93 17.23 -5.83 5.49
N ARG A 94 17.79 -6.55 4.51
CA ARG A 94 18.31 -5.88 3.32
C ARG A 94 17.27 -5.74 2.20
N LEU A 95 16.07 -6.22 2.40
CA LEU A 95 15.02 -6.14 1.39
C LEU A 95 14.60 -4.68 1.09
#